data_6b39cfe78c393ef6a1b99feca477b137
#
_entry.id   6b39cfe78c393ef6a1b99feca477b137
#
_cell.length_a   1.000
_cell.length_b   1.000
_cell.length_c   1.000
_cell.angle_alpha   90.00
_cell.angle_beta   90.00
_cell.angle_gamma   90.00
#
_symmetry.space_group_name_H-M   'P 1'
#
loop_
_entity.id
_entity.type
_entity.pdbx_description
1 polymer ?
#
loop_
_entity_poly.entity_id
_entity_poly.type
_entity_poly.pdbx_seq_one_letter_code
_entity_poly.pdbx_strand_id
1 'polypeptide(L)'
;METKESTTPAQSGNPGLLHADEIIVSVLETDADSVRIKLWPDAEAVRSRLSELVNLLPADSYSIRRYVCGRALYCAVALDDATRDAPCPAGYQVNADANLNEADGSLVAAAAEWGIGYGVFSLPPLRISKDRVQINPVAGRDGKTIHHYVLADRLTVTGIGYDTDGDVTEIKLRKASDGSVITWQAN
;
A
#
# COMPACT_ATOMS: atom_id res chain seq x y z
N MET A 1 -24.18 -26.52 12.46
CA MET A 1 -24.11 -25.15 12.95
C MET A 1 -23.19 -24.40 12.00
N GLU A 2 -23.78 -23.77 10.99
CA GLU A 2 -23.02 -22.99 10.00
C GLU A 2 -22.65 -21.64 10.60
N THR A 3 -21.36 -21.38 10.73
CA THR A 3 -20.84 -20.08 11.13
C THR A 3 -20.99 -19.13 9.92
N LYS A 4 -21.98 -18.24 9.98
CA LYS A 4 -22.11 -17.13 9.05
C LYS A 4 -20.85 -16.27 9.17
N GLU A 5 -20.02 -16.29 8.12
CA GLU A 5 -19.02 -15.24 7.90
C GLU A 5 -19.75 -13.90 7.79
N SER A 6 -19.44 -13.03 8.73
CA SER A 6 -19.88 -11.63 8.70
C SER A 6 -19.12 -10.93 7.58
N THR A 7 -19.67 -10.93 6.40
CA THR A 7 -19.26 -10.03 5.31
C THR A 7 -19.67 -8.62 5.73
N THR A 8 -18.72 -7.81 6.14
CA THR A 8 -18.89 -6.36 6.27
C THR A 8 -19.43 -5.83 4.94
N PRO A 9 -20.52 -5.05 4.92
CA PRO A 9 -21.08 -4.55 3.67
C PRO A 9 -20.03 -3.72 2.96
N ALA A 10 -19.82 -4.01 1.68
CA ALA A 10 -18.99 -3.22 0.79
C ALA A 10 -19.40 -1.74 0.93
N GLN A 11 -18.45 -0.88 1.28
CA GLN A 11 -18.62 0.57 1.17
C GLN A 11 -18.59 0.93 -0.33
N SER A 12 -19.63 0.51 -1.05
CA SER A 12 -19.82 0.84 -2.44
C SER A 12 -20.26 2.30 -2.53
N GLY A 13 -19.35 3.17 -2.95
CA GLY A 13 -19.69 4.55 -3.27
C GLY A 13 -18.60 5.61 -3.10
N ASN A 14 -17.50 5.33 -2.41
CA ASN A 14 -16.39 6.29 -2.30
C ASN A 14 -15.15 5.72 -3.02
N PRO A 15 -14.79 6.22 -4.23
CA PRO A 15 -13.64 5.75 -4.99
C PRO A 15 -12.30 6.00 -4.27
N GLY A 16 -12.29 6.86 -3.25
CA GLY A 16 -11.11 7.13 -2.43
C GLY A 16 -10.75 5.99 -1.47
N LEU A 17 -11.72 5.13 -1.10
CA LEU A 17 -11.50 4.04 -0.15
C LEU A 17 -11.12 2.74 -0.87
N LEU A 18 -9.99 2.16 -0.50
CA LEU A 18 -9.49 0.91 -1.08
C LEU A 18 -10.00 -0.32 -0.34
N HIS A 19 -10.21 -1.41 -1.07
CA HIS A 19 -10.42 -2.74 -0.50
C HIS A 19 -9.10 -3.41 -0.12
N ALA A 20 -9.16 -4.47 0.66
CA ALA A 20 -7.97 -5.17 1.15
C ALA A 20 -7.09 -5.74 0.04
N ASP A 21 -7.68 -6.22 -1.06
CA ASP A 21 -7.00 -6.77 -2.23
C ASP A 21 -6.38 -5.71 -3.15
N GLU A 22 -6.70 -4.43 -2.91
CA GLU A 22 -6.16 -3.27 -3.62
C GLU A 22 -4.94 -2.66 -2.89
N ILE A 23 -4.41 -3.35 -1.87
CA ILE A 23 -3.32 -2.86 -1.01
C ILE A 23 -2.15 -3.82 -1.03
N ILE A 24 -0.96 -3.27 -1.26
CA ILE A 24 0.30 -4.01 -1.31
C ILE A 24 1.09 -3.78 -0.02
N VAL A 25 1.72 -4.85 0.48
CA VAL A 25 2.63 -4.79 1.63
C VAL A 25 4.07 -4.73 1.11
N SER A 26 4.81 -3.70 1.51
CA SER A 26 6.24 -3.56 1.26
C SER A 26 7.02 -3.67 2.57
N VAL A 27 8.09 -4.46 2.61
CA VAL A 27 9.01 -4.54 3.74
C VAL A 27 10.06 -3.44 3.58
N LEU A 28 10.09 -2.51 4.53
CA LEU A 28 11.06 -1.41 4.52
C LEU A 28 12.37 -1.79 5.22
N GLU A 29 12.25 -2.51 6.34
CA GLU A 29 13.38 -2.83 7.19
C GLU A 29 13.05 -4.06 8.03
N THR A 30 14.05 -4.91 8.28
CA THR A 30 13.94 -6.05 9.19
C THR A 30 15.16 -6.07 10.11
N ASP A 31 14.93 -6.07 11.41
CA ASP A 31 15.95 -6.26 12.44
C ASP A 31 15.75 -7.58 13.20
N ALA A 32 16.55 -7.84 14.24
CA ALA A 32 16.47 -9.07 15.04
C ALA A 32 15.14 -9.22 15.81
N ASP A 33 14.43 -8.13 16.05
CA ASP A 33 13.29 -8.08 16.97
C ASP A 33 11.99 -7.65 16.32
N SER A 34 12.07 -7.08 15.11
CA SER A 34 10.89 -6.54 14.42
C SER A 34 11.07 -6.42 12.91
N VAL A 35 9.96 -6.28 12.23
CA VAL A 35 9.89 -5.84 10.83
C VAL A 35 9.09 -4.55 10.73
N ARG A 36 9.56 -3.62 9.91
CA ARG A 36 8.82 -2.43 9.50
C ARG A 36 8.27 -2.64 8.11
N ILE A 37 6.97 -2.51 7.99
CA ILE A 37 6.26 -2.60 6.72
C ILE A 37 5.58 -1.29 6.39
N LYS A 38 5.37 -1.04 5.11
CA LYS A 38 4.52 0.04 4.60
C LYS A 38 3.45 -0.56 3.72
N LEU A 39 2.25 -0.04 3.85
CA LEU A 39 1.12 -0.37 2.97
C LEU A 39 1.05 0.69 1.87
N TRP A 40 0.85 0.22 0.65
CA TRP A 40 0.72 1.06 -0.52
C TRP A 40 -0.54 0.71 -1.30
N PRO A 41 -1.26 1.70 -1.85
CA PRO A 41 -2.25 1.41 -2.88
C PRO A 41 -1.63 0.65 -4.05
N ASP A 42 -2.34 -0.34 -4.59
CA ASP A 42 -1.96 -1.00 -5.83
C ASP A 42 -2.14 -0.03 -7.01
N ALA A 43 -1.15 0.08 -7.88
CA ALA A 43 -1.20 1.01 -9.00
C ALA A 43 -2.30 0.67 -10.02
N GLU A 44 -2.62 -0.61 -10.22
CA GLU A 44 -3.73 -1.03 -11.09
C GLU A 44 -5.09 -0.68 -10.46
N ALA A 45 -5.23 -0.91 -9.16
CA ALA A 45 -6.41 -0.49 -8.42
C ALA A 45 -6.59 1.04 -8.48
N VAL A 46 -5.51 1.80 -8.32
CA VAL A 46 -5.53 3.27 -8.46
C VAL A 46 -6.04 3.70 -9.85
N ARG A 47 -5.61 3.04 -10.93
CA ARG A 47 -6.13 3.33 -12.29
C ARG A 47 -7.62 3.06 -12.40
N SER A 48 -8.09 1.94 -11.82
CA SER A 48 -9.51 1.62 -11.77
C SER A 48 -10.31 2.68 -11.03
N ARG A 49 -9.82 3.09 -9.84
CA ARG A 49 -10.46 4.10 -9.01
C ARG A 49 -10.48 5.49 -9.67
N LEU A 50 -9.45 5.86 -10.43
CA LEU A 50 -9.46 7.08 -11.25
C LEU A 50 -10.59 7.05 -12.28
N SER A 51 -10.81 5.91 -12.92
CA SER A 51 -11.90 5.75 -13.88
C SER A 51 -13.28 5.84 -13.20
N GLU A 52 -13.43 5.28 -12.00
CA GLU A 52 -14.65 5.39 -11.20
C GLU A 52 -14.91 6.85 -10.80
N LEU A 53 -13.86 7.57 -10.37
CA LEU A 53 -13.96 8.97 -9.97
C LEU A 53 -14.46 9.86 -11.12
N VAL A 54 -13.95 9.66 -12.34
CA VAL A 54 -14.40 10.38 -13.53
C VAL A 54 -15.90 10.18 -13.80
N ASN A 55 -16.42 8.95 -13.60
CA ASN A 55 -17.84 8.67 -13.78
C ASN A 55 -18.74 9.38 -12.74
N LEU A 56 -18.19 9.83 -11.62
CA LEU A 56 -18.92 10.54 -10.56
C LEU A 56 -18.81 12.06 -10.67
N LEU A 57 -17.83 12.56 -11.41
CA LEU A 57 -17.60 13.99 -11.61
C LEU A 57 -18.17 14.43 -12.97
N PRO A 58 -18.45 15.73 -13.18
CA PRO A 58 -18.78 16.27 -14.49
C PRO A 58 -17.55 16.33 -15.42
N ALA A 59 -16.60 15.44 -15.23
CA ALA A 59 -15.38 15.33 -16.00
C ALA A 59 -15.57 14.32 -17.15
N ASP A 60 -15.16 14.66 -18.35
CA ASP A 60 -15.29 13.78 -19.52
C ASP A 60 -14.20 12.68 -19.53
N SER A 61 -13.04 12.93 -18.86
CA SER A 61 -11.91 12.02 -18.84
C SER A 61 -10.87 12.41 -17.80
N TYR A 62 -9.94 11.51 -17.57
CA TYR A 62 -8.68 11.84 -16.89
C TYR A 62 -7.50 11.60 -17.83
N SER A 63 -6.38 12.27 -17.55
CA SER A 63 -5.12 11.99 -18.23
C SER A 63 -3.99 11.76 -17.26
N ILE A 64 -3.08 10.87 -17.65
CA ILE A 64 -1.85 10.58 -16.89
C ILE A 64 -0.65 10.98 -17.76
N ARG A 65 0.19 11.85 -17.25
CA ARG A 65 1.43 12.25 -17.90
C ARG A 65 2.61 12.06 -16.94
N ARG A 66 3.70 11.51 -17.45
CA ARG A 66 4.95 11.37 -16.71
C ARG A 66 5.99 12.33 -17.26
N TYR A 67 6.79 12.91 -16.37
CA TYR A 67 7.89 13.79 -16.74
C TYR A 67 9.01 13.72 -15.70
N VAL A 68 10.22 14.07 -16.08
CA VAL A 68 11.38 14.11 -15.18
C VAL A 68 11.61 15.55 -14.73
N CYS A 69 11.70 15.74 -13.41
CA CYS A 69 12.09 17.00 -12.80
C CYS A 69 13.29 16.76 -11.88
N GLY A 70 14.44 17.36 -12.23
CA GLY A 70 15.70 17.07 -11.57
C GLY A 70 16.13 15.61 -11.77
N ARG A 71 16.11 14.81 -10.72
CA ARG A 71 16.47 13.38 -10.74
C ARG A 71 15.29 12.44 -10.43
N ALA A 72 14.08 12.98 -10.32
CA ALA A 72 12.91 12.22 -9.95
C ALA A 72 11.91 12.17 -11.12
N LEU A 73 11.26 11.01 -11.27
CA LEU A 73 10.12 10.84 -12.15
C LEU A 73 8.87 11.32 -11.42
N TYR A 74 8.13 12.23 -12.04
CA TYR A 74 6.84 12.72 -11.60
C TYR A 74 5.73 12.10 -12.42
N CYS A 75 4.60 11.84 -11.79
CA CYS A 75 3.35 11.55 -12.45
C CYS A 75 2.40 12.72 -12.21
N ALA A 76 1.80 13.24 -13.27
CA ALA A 76 0.73 14.22 -13.21
C ALA A 76 -0.58 13.54 -13.59
N VAL A 77 -1.58 13.66 -12.73
CA VAL A 77 -2.96 13.20 -12.96
C VAL A 77 -3.83 14.45 -13.12
N ALA A 78 -4.42 14.63 -14.27
CA ALA A 78 -5.33 15.73 -14.55
C ALA A 78 -6.77 15.23 -14.63
N LEU A 79 -7.68 15.95 -13.97
CA LEU A 79 -9.15 15.81 -14.07
C LEU A 79 -9.68 17.18 -14.46
N ASP A 80 -10.35 17.28 -15.60
CA ASP A 80 -10.75 18.55 -16.21
C ASP A 80 -9.59 19.56 -16.27
N ASP A 81 -9.78 20.74 -15.72
CA ASP A 81 -8.80 21.83 -15.71
C ASP A 81 -7.80 21.75 -14.56
N ALA A 82 -7.96 20.79 -13.63
CA ALA A 82 -7.09 20.64 -12.46
C ALA A 82 -6.06 19.51 -12.68
N THR A 83 -4.84 19.78 -12.25
CA THR A 83 -3.74 18.80 -12.29
C THR A 83 -3.12 18.67 -10.91
N ARG A 84 -2.88 17.43 -10.47
CA ARG A 84 -2.10 17.09 -9.28
C ARG A 84 -0.91 16.25 -9.72
N ASP A 85 0.26 16.54 -9.18
CA ASP A 85 1.47 15.82 -9.54
C ASP A 85 2.31 15.50 -8.32
N ALA A 86 2.99 14.36 -8.37
CA ALA A 86 3.87 13.91 -7.30
C ALA A 86 5.02 13.05 -7.84
N PRO A 87 6.18 13.06 -7.17
CA PRO A 87 7.25 12.11 -7.42
C PRO A 87 6.95 10.77 -6.75
N CYS A 88 7.71 9.74 -7.14
CA CYS A 88 7.69 8.47 -6.42
C CYS A 88 8.11 8.67 -4.95
N PRO A 89 7.31 8.21 -3.99
CA PRO A 89 7.64 8.35 -2.58
C PRO A 89 8.81 7.44 -2.19
N ALA A 90 9.63 7.91 -1.25
CA ALA A 90 10.73 7.12 -0.71
C ALA A 90 10.21 5.81 -0.09
N GLY A 91 10.87 4.69 -0.41
CA GLY A 91 10.51 3.37 0.10
C GLY A 91 9.40 2.65 -0.68
N TYR A 92 8.87 3.22 -1.77
CA TYR A 92 7.98 2.49 -2.67
C TYR A 92 8.79 1.43 -3.44
N GLN A 93 8.72 0.18 -2.97
CA GLN A 93 9.43 -0.97 -3.53
C GLN A 93 8.50 -2.18 -3.51
N VAL A 94 7.62 -2.25 -4.50
CA VAL A 94 6.60 -3.32 -4.63
C VAL A 94 6.94 -4.30 -5.76
N ASN A 95 7.76 -3.85 -6.72
CA ASN A 95 8.23 -4.63 -7.85
C ASN A 95 9.73 -4.88 -7.77
N ALA A 96 10.21 -5.93 -8.43
CA ALA A 96 11.66 -6.17 -8.60
C ALA A 96 12.33 -5.14 -9.53
N ASP A 97 11.57 -4.55 -10.45
CA ASP A 97 12.06 -3.53 -11.39
C ASP A 97 11.94 -2.13 -10.77
N ALA A 98 13.09 -1.44 -10.66
CA ALA A 98 13.16 -0.09 -10.09
C ALA A 98 12.40 0.95 -10.94
N ASN A 99 12.38 0.80 -12.26
CA ASN A 99 11.67 1.74 -13.14
C ASN A 99 10.15 1.59 -13.00
N LEU A 100 9.66 0.36 -12.81
CA LEU A 100 8.25 0.13 -12.50
C LEU A 100 7.88 0.72 -11.14
N ASN A 101 8.72 0.54 -10.12
CA ASN A 101 8.50 1.15 -8.82
C ASN A 101 8.42 2.68 -8.91
N GLU A 102 9.31 3.31 -9.69
CA GLU A 102 9.30 4.76 -9.86
C GLU A 102 8.05 5.24 -10.60
N ALA A 103 7.64 4.52 -11.65
CA ALA A 103 6.45 4.85 -12.43
C ALA A 103 5.14 4.64 -11.66
N ASP A 104 5.01 3.53 -10.94
CA ASP A 104 3.81 3.20 -10.17
C ASP A 104 3.72 4.02 -8.88
N GLY A 105 4.85 4.19 -8.19
CA GLY A 105 4.90 5.00 -6.97
C GLY A 105 4.54 6.46 -7.23
N SER A 106 5.01 7.06 -8.34
CA SER A 106 4.63 8.42 -8.70
C SER A 106 3.13 8.55 -9.05
N LEU A 107 2.55 7.53 -9.70
CA LEU A 107 1.10 7.50 -9.97
C LEU A 107 0.29 7.41 -8.68
N VAL A 108 0.66 6.49 -7.78
CA VAL A 108 -0.01 6.30 -6.48
C VAL A 108 0.03 7.58 -5.66
N ALA A 109 1.19 8.27 -5.63
CA ALA A 109 1.33 9.54 -4.92
C ALA A 109 0.47 10.65 -5.53
N ALA A 110 0.46 10.80 -6.86
CA ALA A 110 -0.36 11.79 -7.54
C ALA A 110 -1.87 11.53 -7.38
N ALA A 111 -2.29 10.27 -7.38
CA ALA A 111 -3.69 9.88 -7.16
C ALA A 111 -4.14 10.12 -5.70
N ALA A 112 -3.23 9.97 -4.74
CA ALA A 112 -3.51 10.29 -3.34
C ALA A 112 -3.86 11.78 -3.14
N GLU A 113 -3.29 12.68 -3.94
CA GLU A 113 -3.66 14.11 -3.96
C GLU A 113 -5.10 14.35 -4.43
N TRP A 114 -5.70 13.38 -5.13
CA TRP A 114 -7.12 13.34 -5.49
C TRP A 114 -7.99 12.57 -4.48
N GLY A 115 -7.40 12.15 -3.36
CA GLY A 115 -8.06 11.39 -2.32
C GLY A 115 -8.12 9.87 -2.56
N ILE A 116 -7.62 9.37 -3.69
CA ILE A 116 -7.65 7.94 -4.01
C ILE A 116 -6.61 7.20 -3.17
N GLY A 117 -7.08 6.33 -2.27
CA GLY A 117 -6.23 5.56 -1.38
C GLY A 117 -5.45 6.41 -0.38
N TYR A 118 -5.84 7.67 -0.15
CA TYR A 118 -5.11 8.60 0.72
C TYR A 118 -4.92 8.06 2.13
N GLY A 119 -5.95 7.45 2.74
CA GLY A 119 -5.85 6.87 4.09
C GLY A 119 -4.76 5.79 4.20
N VAL A 120 -4.62 4.94 3.17
CA VAL A 120 -3.54 3.94 3.10
C VAL A 120 -2.19 4.58 2.79
N PHE A 121 -2.16 5.52 1.84
CA PHE A 121 -0.94 6.22 1.43
C PHE A 121 -0.32 7.01 2.60
N SER A 122 -1.13 7.74 3.36
CA SER A 122 -0.70 8.56 4.50
C SER A 122 -0.35 7.76 5.75
N LEU A 123 -0.83 6.50 5.87
CA LEU A 123 -0.56 5.66 7.04
C LEU A 123 0.96 5.53 7.27
N PRO A 124 1.46 5.77 8.49
CA PRO A 124 2.88 5.60 8.78
C PRO A 124 3.29 4.11 8.67
N PRO A 125 4.60 3.82 8.50
CA PRO A 125 5.08 2.44 8.54
C PRO A 125 4.68 1.72 9.82
N LEU A 126 4.16 0.51 9.67
CA LEU A 126 3.74 -0.34 10.80
C LEU A 126 4.93 -1.17 11.28
N ARG A 127 5.11 -1.26 12.59
CA ARG A 127 6.10 -2.12 13.22
C ARG A 127 5.43 -3.38 13.76
N ILE A 128 5.95 -4.55 13.35
CA ILE A 128 5.47 -5.86 13.80
C ILE A 128 6.60 -6.57 14.54
N SER A 129 6.33 -6.96 15.81
CA SER A 129 7.29 -7.69 16.63
C SER A 129 7.54 -9.10 16.10
N LYS A 130 8.74 -9.63 16.32
CA LYS A 130 9.12 -11.02 16.02
C LYS A 130 8.21 -12.08 16.68
N ASP A 131 7.54 -11.75 17.76
CA ASP A 131 6.60 -12.67 18.42
C ASP A 131 5.36 -12.95 17.55
N ARG A 132 5.12 -12.12 16.56
CA ARG A 132 3.99 -12.22 15.64
C ARG A 132 4.36 -12.67 14.23
N VAL A 133 5.65 -12.57 13.85
CA VAL A 133 6.19 -12.94 12.54
C VAL A 133 7.52 -13.65 12.70
N GLN A 134 7.84 -14.55 11.78
CA GLN A 134 9.14 -15.20 11.76
C GLN A 134 10.18 -14.33 11.05
N ILE A 135 11.28 -14.07 11.74
CA ILE A 135 12.43 -13.32 11.24
C ILE A 135 13.64 -14.25 11.21
N ASN A 136 14.27 -14.38 10.05
CA ASN A 136 15.44 -15.24 9.88
C ASN A 136 16.71 -14.40 9.72
N PRO A 137 17.79 -14.75 10.45
CA PRO A 137 19.10 -14.17 10.20
C PRO A 137 19.67 -14.74 8.90
N VAL A 138 20.31 -13.88 8.12
CA VAL A 138 21.08 -14.27 6.92
C VAL A 138 22.56 -14.14 7.24
N ALA A 139 23.28 -15.26 7.18
CA ALA A 139 24.71 -15.31 7.46
C ALA A 139 25.51 -14.60 6.36
N GLY A 140 26.59 -13.96 6.74
CA GLY A 140 27.60 -13.43 5.84
C GLY A 140 28.38 -14.55 5.13
N ARG A 141 29.31 -14.16 4.25
CA ARG A 141 30.13 -15.11 3.47
C ARG A 141 31.01 -16.01 4.35
N ASP A 142 31.31 -15.59 5.56
CA ASP A 142 32.09 -16.35 6.58
C ASP A 142 31.24 -17.43 7.28
N GLY A 143 29.93 -17.47 7.09
CA GLY A 143 29.00 -18.39 7.69
C GLY A 143 28.83 -18.19 9.22
N LYS A 144 29.49 -17.19 9.82
CA LYS A 144 29.51 -16.95 11.28
C LYS A 144 28.89 -15.60 11.65
N THR A 145 29.09 -14.59 10.84
CA THR A 145 28.58 -13.25 11.10
C THR A 145 27.17 -13.12 10.51
N ILE A 146 26.22 -12.54 11.23
CA ILE A 146 24.90 -12.20 10.69
C ILE A 146 25.08 -10.94 9.85
N HIS A 147 24.73 -11.02 8.56
CA HIS A 147 24.83 -9.91 7.63
C HIS A 147 23.57 -9.01 7.68
N HIS A 148 22.39 -9.62 7.69
CA HIS A 148 21.10 -8.92 7.79
C HIS A 148 20.01 -9.91 8.24
N TYR A 149 18.82 -9.38 8.45
CA TYR A 149 17.63 -10.15 8.78
C TYR A 149 16.60 -10.04 7.66
N VAL A 150 15.80 -11.08 7.47
CA VAL A 150 14.72 -11.11 6.49
C VAL A 150 13.43 -11.61 7.14
N LEU A 151 12.33 -11.03 6.73
CA LEU A 151 11.01 -11.56 7.04
C LEU A 151 10.85 -12.90 6.30
N ALA A 152 10.61 -13.97 7.05
CA ALA A 152 10.50 -15.33 6.47
C ALA A 152 9.16 -15.56 5.78
N ASP A 153 8.17 -14.74 6.06
CA ASP A 153 6.80 -14.91 5.61
C ASP A 153 6.35 -13.81 4.66
N ARG A 154 5.43 -14.14 3.77
CA ARG A 154 4.73 -13.16 2.97
C ARG A 154 3.47 -12.72 3.71
N LEU A 155 3.30 -11.40 3.83
CA LEU A 155 2.12 -10.79 4.42
C LEU A 155 1.19 -10.25 3.32
N THR A 156 -0.11 -10.48 3.47
CA THR A 156 -1.14 -9.93 2.58
C THR A 156 -2.22 -9.26 3.40
N VAL A 157 -2.75 -8.13 2.93
CA VAL A 157 -3.89 -7.48 3.55
C VAL A 157 -5.13 -8.30 3.25
N THR A 158 -5.91 -8.63 4.28
CA THR A 158 -7.17 -9.40 4.17
C THR A 158 -8.36 -8.67 4.76
N GLY A 159 -8.12 -7.52 5.38
CA GLY A 159 -9.17 -6.65 5.89
C GLY A 159 -8.63 -5.27 6.16
N ILE A 160 -9.44 -4.27 5.92
CA ILE A 160 -9.18 -2.86 6.23
C ILE A 160 -10.46 -2.21 6.74
N GLY A 161 -10.35 -1.41 7.78
CA GLY A 161 -11.43 -0.59 8.33
C GLY A 161 -11.07 0.88 8.22
N TYR A 162 -12.09 1.70 7.95
CA TYR A 162 -11.99 3.15 7.87
C TYR A 162 -12.98 3.79 8.83
N ASP A 163 -12.68 5.00 9.28
CA ASP A 163 -13.65 5.87 9.94
C ASP A 163 -14.46 6.69 8.92
N THR A 164 -15.25 7.63 9.43
CA THR A 164 -16.11 8.51 8.62
C THR A 164 -15.32 9.49 7.76
N ASP A 165 -14.08 9.79 8.14
CA ASP A 165 -13.21 10.74 7.44
C ASP A 165 -12.35 10.04 6.38
N GLY A 166 -12.38 8.70 6.35
CA GLY A 166 -11.60 7.86 5.42
C GLY A 166 -10.21 7.51 5.93
N ASP A 167 -9.93 7.77 7.21
CA ASP A 167 -8.70 7.36 7.85
C ASP A 167 -8.75 5.89 8.24
N VAL A 168 -7.61 5.21 8.09
CA VAL A 168 -7.51 3.78 8.38
C VAL A 168 -7.53 3.53 9.89
N THR A 169 -8.50 2.77 10.36
CA THR A 169 -8.68 2.40 11.78
C THR A 169 -8.24 0.98 12.10
N GLU A 170 -8.34 0.06 11.15
CA GLU A 170 -7.98 -1.35 11.34
C GLU A 170 -7.31 -1.90 10.09
N ILE A 171 -6.28 -2.74 10.28
CA ILE A 171 -5.65 -3.55 9.23
C ILE A 171 -5.57 -4.99 9.70
N LYS A 172 -5.96 -5.92 8.83
CA LYS A 172 -5.75 -7.37 9.03
C LYS A 172 -4.75 -7.89 8.01
N LEU A 173 -3.65 -8.42 8.50
CA LEU A 173 -2.56 -9.00 7.72
C LEU A 173 -2.57 -10.51 7.90
N ARG A 174 -2.67 -11.27 6.82
CA ARG A 174 -2.56 -12.73 6.82
C ARG A 174 -1.15 -13.15 6.48
N LYS A 175 -0.59 -14.10 7.26
CA LYS A 175 0.65 -14.78 6.96
C LYS A 175 0.41 -15.90 5.95
N ALA A 176 1.27 -16.03 4.96
CA ALA A 176 1.15 -17.09 3.95
C ALA A 176 1.53 -18.47 4.50
N SER A 177 2.43 -18.53 5.51
CA SER A 177 2.95 -19.78 6.07
C SER A 177 1.92 -20.62 6.81
N ASP A 178 1.10 -19.99 7.67
CA ASP A 178 0.17 -20.68 8.56
C ASP A 178 -1.28 -20.14 8.48
N GLY A 179 -1.51 -19.12 7.65
CA GLY A 179 -2.82 -18.48 7.49
C GLY A 179 -3.28 -17.64 8.69
N SER A 180 -2.45 -17.51 9.72
CA SER A 180 -2.80 -16.69 10.89
C SER A 180 -2.89 -15.20 10.54
N VAL A 181 -3.71 -14.48 11.30
CA VAL A 181 -4.01 -13.06 11.05
C VAL A 181 -3.41 -12.20 12.15
N ILE A 182 -2.70 -11.16 11.72
CA ILE A 182 -2.19 -10.08 12.56
C ILE A 182 -3.12 -8.91 12.41
N THR A 183 -3.73 -8.45 13.50
CA THR A 183 -4.55 -7.23 13.49
C THR A 183 -3.76 -6.06 14.05
N TRP A 184 -3.77 -4.96 13.31
CA TRP A 184 -3.32 -3.64 13.74
C TRP A 184 -4.56 -2.74 13.88
N GLN A 185 -4.54 -1.86 14.89
CA GLN A 185 -5.57 -0.85 15.11
C GLN A 185 -4.91 0.49 15.37
N ALA A 186 -5.51 1.55 14.83
CA ALA A 186 -5.13 2.91 15.17
C ALA A 186 -5.44 3.19 16.66
N ASN A 187 -4.52 3.83 17.33
CA ASN A 187 -4.70 4.26 18.73
C ASN A 187 -5.48 5.57 18.80
#